data_2f06939e432a8571787b4c46d098ba93
#
_entry.id   2f06939e432a8571787b4c46d098ba93
#
_cell.length_a   1.000
_cell.length_b   1.000
_cell.length_c   1.000
_cell.angle_alpha   90.00
_cell.angle_beta   90.00
_cell.angle_gamma   90.00
#
_symmetry.space_group_name_H-M   'P 1'
#
loop_
_entity.id
_entity.type
_entity.pdbx_description
1 polymer ?
#
loop_
_entity_poly.entity_id
_entity_poly.type
_entity_poly.pdbx_seq_one_letter_code
_entity_poly.pdbx_strand_id
1 'polypeptide(L)'
;MGTRKLLLFVFLFCFTAFAATPSVDINAENQVIQAALQPSSLESNLHSLTDEIGGRIPGTLAMQHAIQWGVQALTAAGADSVHTEGFLIQNSWSEGATTMTATSSYEIGGGKVGGTVLSIFPIRCVSVAWAPALAPVKHVPVVDVGEGTEADFRKAGDVSGKLLLVHTTILKTWDDLFAEYAKAPPIIDLAVKAKAKAIAFMATREHDILYRHTNSGDGEIDKLPMVIVAREDGERMARLLAGGNMVWADLSIPNQIGGPIRSANVIGEIRGSDKPDEFVILGAHLDSWELGTGALDNGCNAALVIDALRAIKASGVKPRRTIRFILFSGEEQGLIGSHAYATAHRRELDKAAGVIVYDSGTGKTTGFSVGGRKDIAEAAQELIAPLAQFDVKQVLLNMEWGTDHFDFMLEGVPTFVAEQEEANYLVNYHAISDTYDKVDFPQLKKHVAEAAALSVGLANLPEKIGPRLTHDQIEQTMRDTNSIDMLKADGIWDDWVSGKRGREK
;
A
#
# COMPACT_ATOMS: atom_id res chain seq x y z
N MET A 1 -61.50 43.48 -53.50
CA MET A 1 -60.34 43.93 -52.68
C MET A 1 -60.14 42.87 -51.61
N GLY A 2 -59.21 41.97 -51.84
CA GLY A 2 -58.93 40.87 -50.94
C GLY A 2 -57.49 40.96 -50.46
N THR A 3 -57.30 41.19 -49.17
CA THR A 3 -55.99 41.27 -48.47
C THR A 3 -55.46 39.90 -48.21
N ARG A 4 -54.37 39.54 -48.89
CA ARG A 4 -53.56 38.35 -48.59
C ARG A 4 -52.69 38.61 -47.37
N LYS A 5 -52.88 37.83 -46.29
CA LYS A 5 -51.96 37.77 -45.13
C LYS A 5 -50.81 36.83 -45.48
N LEU A 6 -49.58 37.35 -45.43
CA LEU A 6 -48.33 36.60 -45.57
C LEU A 6 -47.93 36.03 -44.19
N LEU A 7 -47.97 34.73 -44.04
CA LEU A 7 -47.44 34.09 -42.84
C LEU A 7 -45.93 33.88 -43.02
N LEU A 8 -45.15 34.54 -42.17
CA LEU A 8 -43.69 34.36 -42.07
C LEU A 8 -43.40 33.21 -41.12
N PHE A 9 -42.92 32.06 -41.64
CA PHE A 9 -42.41 30.98 -40.82
C PHE A 9 -40.94 31.28 -40.47
N VAL A 10 -40.68 31.56 -39.17
CA VAL A 10 -39.32 31.66 -38.62
C VAL A 10 -38.89 30.24 -38.22
N PHE A 11 -37.99 29.65 -38.98
CA PHE A 11 -37.30 28.42 -38.57
C PHE A 11 -36.24 28.74 -37.53
N LEU A 12 -36.49 28.37 -36.27
CA LEU A 12 -35.49 28.40 -35.20
C LEU A 12 -34.59 27.17 -35.37
N PHE A 13 -33.39 27.36 -35.91
CA PHE A 13 -32.35 26.35 -35.88
C PHE A 13 -31.77 26.28 -34.46
N CYS A 14 -32.17 25.27 -33.69
CA CYS A 14 -31.44 24.89 -32.46
C CYS A 14 -30.12 24.26 -32.87
N PHE A 15 -29.03 25.01 -32.79
CA PHE A 15 -27.71 24.45 -32.80
C PHE A 15 -27.49 23.76 -31.44
N THR A 16 -27.62 22.43 -31.39
CA THR A 16 -27.04 21.64 -30.32
C THR A 16 -25.54 21.69 -30.50
N ALA A 17 -24.86 22.48 -29.67
CA ALA A 17 -23.43 22.41 -29.55
C ALA A 17 -23.10 21.01 -28.96
N PHE A 18 -22.67 20.11 -29.82
CA PHE A 18 -21.93 18.93 -29.36
C PHE A 18 -20.67 19.47 -28.67
N ALA A 19 -20.57 19.30 -27.37
CA ALA A 19 -19.30 19.47 -26.67
C ALA A 19 -18.33 18.47 -27.31
N ALA A 20 -17.31 18.97 -28.00
CA ALA A 20 -16.24 18.12 -28.52
C ALA A 20 -15.59 17.44 -27.32
N THR A 21 -15.53 16.11 -27.33
CA THR A 21 -14.71 15.34 -26.39
C THR A 21 -13.29 15.91 -26.40
N PRO A 22 -12.67 16.11 -25.23
CA PRO A 22 -11.31 16.64 -25.19
C PRO A 22 -10.38 15.69 -25.93
N SER A 23 -9.75 16.16 -27.01
CA SER A 23 -8.84 15.34 -27.80
C SER A 23 -7.54 15.08 -27.02
N VAL A 24 -7.27 13.81 -26.73
CA VAL A 24 -6.00 13.33 -26.16
C VAL A 24 -4.86 13.59 -27.16
N ASP A 25 -3.71 14.09 -26.69
CA ASP A 25 -2.52 14.29 -27.54
C ASP A 25 -1.73 12.98 -27.70
N ILE A 26 -2.28 12.06 -28.45
CA ILE A 26 -1.70 10.72 -28.72
C ILE A 26 -0.25 10.80 -29.23
N ASN A 27 0.13 11.87 -29.92
CA ASN A 27 1.51 12.03 -30.41
C ASN A 27 2.48 12.29 -29.27
N ALA A 28 2.13 13.13 -28.30
CA ALA A 28 2.97 13.38 -27.13
C ALA A 28 3.13 12.12 -26.27
N GLU A 29 2.05 11.38 -26.02
CA GLU A 29 2.09 10.12 -25.28
C GLU A 29 2.98 9.08 -25.98
N ASN A 30 2.82 8.89 -27.30
CA ASN A 30 3.67 7.97 -28.06
C ASN A 30 5.15 8.36 -28.06
N GLN A 31 5.49 9.66 -28.08
CA GLN A 31 6.89 10.14 -27.94
C GLN A 31 7.45 9.77 -26.58
N VAL A 32 6.66 9.95 -25.51
CA VAL A 32 7.06 9.60 -24.15
C VAL A 32 7.22 8.08 -23.99
N ILE A 33 6.31 7.27 -24.54
CA ILE A 33 6.42 5.80 -24.56
C ILE A 33 7.74 5.37 -25.22
N GLN A 34 8.06 5.93 -26.39
CA GLN A 34 9.32 5.60 -27.09
C GLN A 34 10.55 5.99 -26.25
N ALA A 35 10.53 7.13 -25.58
CA ALA A 35 11.62 7.56 -24.70
C ALA A 35 11.74 6.69 -23.43
N ALA A 36 10.60 6.24 -22.88
CA ALA A 36 10.54 5.38 -21.72
C ALA A 36 11.18 4.00 -21.99
N LEU A 37 10.94 3.45 -23.17
CA LEU A 37 11.45 2.13 -23.55
C LEU A 37 12.96 2.12 -23.88
N GLN A 38 13.64 3.28 -23.94
CA GLN A 38 15.09 3.34 -24.14
C GLN A 38 15.85 2.87 -22.89
N PRO A 39 17.11 2.44 -23.02
CA PRO A 39 17.97 2.16 -21.89
C PRO A 39 18.04 3.34 -20.91
N SER A 40 18.04 3.05 -19.62
CA SER A 40 17.99 4.05 -18.56
C SER A 40 18.67 3.56 -17.29
N SER A 41 18.69 4.38 -16.25
CA SER A 41 19.18 4.03 -14.91
C SER A 41 18.14 3.28 -14.04
N LEU A 42 17.05 2.77 -14.61
CA LEU A 42 15.98 2.10 -13.86
C LEU A 42 16.52 0.97 -12.97
N GLU A 43 17.25 0.03 -13.57
CA GLU A 43 17.84 -1.11 -12.83
C GLU A 43 18.87 -0.66 -11.79
N SER A 44 19.76 0.27 -12.14
CA SER A 44 20.78 0.76 -11.20
C SER A 44 20.17 1.58 -10.06
N ASN A 45 19.09 2.33 -10.31
CA ASN A 45 18.36 3.03 -9.28
C ASN A 45 17.71 2.05 -8.30
N LEU A 46 17.06 1.00 -8.82
CA LEU A 46 16.47 -0.03 -7.95
C LEU A 46 17.56 -0.77 -7.15
N HIS A 47 18.65 -1.19 -7.79
CA HIS A 47 19.79 -1.81 -7.11
C HIS A 47 20.31 -0.92 -5.96
N SER A 48 20.53 0.35 -6.18
CA SER A 48 20.97 1.25 -5.12
C SER A 48 19.96 1.37 -3.98
N LEU A 49 18.67 1.40 -4.29
CA LEU A 49 17.63 1.50 -3.28
C LEU A 49 17.49 0.22 -2.44
N THR A 50 17.55 -0.94 -3.10
CA THR A 50 17.26 -2.23 -2.45
C THR A 50 18.49 -2.91 -1.89
N ASP A 51 19.60 -2.96 -2.64
CA ASP A 51 20.77 -3.74 -2.23
C ASP A 51 21.80 -2.90 -1.46
N GLU A 52 21.91 -1.58 -1.73
CA GLU A 52 22.85 -0.71 -1.02
C GLU A 52 22.22 -0.04 0.20
N ILE A 53 20.92 0.34 0.14
CA ILE A 53 20.20 0.96 1.25
C ILE A 53 19.42 -0.11 2.03
N GLY A 54 18.64 -0.95 1.35
CA GLY A 54 17.88 -2.04 1.95
C GLY A 54 16.50 -1.63 2.47
N GLY A 55 15.97 -2.36 3.44
CA GLY A 55 14.67 -2.10 4.05
C GLY A 55 14.60 -0.74 4.73
N ARG A 56 13.49 0.01 4.52
CA ARG A 56 13.42 1.47 4.70
C ARG A 56 12.28 1.89 5.63
N ILE A 57 12.29 1.36 6.87
CA ILE A 57 11.29 1.75 7.87
C ILE A 57 11.50 3.23 8.26
N PRO A 58 10.45 4.06 8.29
CA PRO A 58 10.51 5.43 8.78
C PRO A 58 11.15 5.55 10.16
N GLY A 59 12.07 6.50 10.31
CA GLY A 59 12.85 6.70 11.53
C GLY A 59 14.19 5.97 11.59
N THR A 60 14.48 5.08 10.65
CA THR A 60 15.78 4.41 10.53
C THR A 60 16.77 5.23 9.69
N LEU A 61 18.06 4.90 9.81
CA LEU A 61 19.10 5.48 8.95
C LEU A 61 18.91 5.09 7.49
N ALA A 62 18.41 3.87 7.22
CA ALA A 62 18.12 3.41 5.86
C ALA A 62 17.07 4.32 5.21
N MET A 63 15.99 4.68 5.92
CA MET A 63 14.99 5.60 5.40
C MET A 63 15.54 7.02 5.17
N GLN A 64 16.41 7.51 6.05
CA GLN A 64 17.08 8.81 5.84
C GLN A 64 17.96 8.79 4.57
N HIS A 65 18.69 7.71 4.33
CA HIS A 65 19.48 7.51 3.12
C HIS A 65 18.59 7.40 1.88
N ALA A 66 17.45 6.70 1.98
CA ALA A 66 16.48 6.59 0.88
C ALA A 66 15.88 7.95 0.49
N ILE A 67 15.53 8.80 1.46
CA ILE A 67 15.07 10.18 1.19
C ILE A 67 16.17 10.98 0.46
N GLN A 68 17.43 10.90 0.93
CA GLN A 68 18.55 11.57 0.26
C GLN A 68 18.81 11.03 -1.15
N TRP A 69 18.73 9.70 -1.32
CA TRP A 69 18.83 9.04 -2.61
C TRP A 69 17.70 9.51 -3.56
N GLY A 70 16.45 9.57 -3.08
CA GLY A 70 15.32 10.06 -3.87
C GLY A 70 15.52 11.48 -4.39
N VAL A 71 16.02 12.40 -3.54
CA VAL A 71 16.38 13.76 -3.94
C VAL A 71 17.44 13.76 -5.04
N GLN A 72 18.49 12.96 -4.89
CA GLN A 72 19.58 12.86 -5.87
C GLN A 72 19.09 12.24 -7.18
N ALA A 73 18.30 11.17 -7.11
CA ALA A 73 17.81 10.43 -8.26
C ALA A 73 16.81 11.26 -9.10
N LEU A 74 15.86 11.95 -8.47
CA LEU A 74 14.94 12.88 -9.16
C LEU A 74 15.69 14.06 -9.79
N THR A 75 16.72 14.59 -9.11
CA THR A 75 17.57 15.64 -9.66
C THR A 75 18.34 15.13 -10.89
N ALA A 76 18.95 13.96 -10.80
CA ALA A 76 19.68 13.33 -11.90
C ALA A 76 18.79 12.97 -13.09
N ALA A 77 17.52 12.62 -12.84
CA ALA A 77 16.50 12.38 -13.86
C ALA A 77 16.08 13.65 -14.60
N GLY A 78 16.45 14.83 -14.09
CA GLY A 78 16.26 16.13 -14.74
C GLY A 78 15.02 16.90 -14.29
N ALA A 79 14.56 16.71 -13.06
CA ALA A 79 13.50 17.52 -12.47
C ALA A 79 13.86 19.01 -12.50
N ASP A 80 12.87 19.88 -12.75
CA ASP A 80 13.04 21.33 -12.75
C ASP A 80 13.19 21.87 -11.31
N SER A 81 12.59 21.20 -10.33
CA SER A 81 12.78 21.43 -8.90
C SER A 81 12.68 20.11 -8.13
N VAL A 82 13.43 20.00 -7.02
CA VAL A 82 13.32 18.88 -6.07
C VAL A 82 13.34 19.44 -4.66
N HIS A 83 12.41 18.97 -3.80
CA HIS A 83 12.36 19.33 -2.39
C HIS A 83 11.79 18.19 -1.56
N THR A 84 11.83 18.34 -0.25
CA THR A 84 11.25 17.41 0.69
C THR A 84 10.19 18.09 1.55
N GLU A 85 9.12 17.36 1.89
CA GLU A 85 8.07 17.83 2.79
C GLU A 85 7.97 16.90 3.99
N GLY A 86 8.28 17.46 5.17
CA GLY A 86 8.38 16.70 6.42
C GLY A 86 7.06 16.55 7.14
N PHE A 87 6.89 15.39 7.79
CA PHE A 87 5.77 15.09 8.68
C PHE A 87 6.24 14.33 9.92
N LEU A 88 5.33 14.07 10.86
CA LEU A 88 5.60 13.35 12.10
C LEU A 88 4.89 12.01 12.12
N ILE A 89 5.58 10.99 12.61
CA ILE A 89 5.03 9.69 13.00
C ILE A 89 5.08 9.63 14.52
N GLN A 90 4.03 9.16 15.17
CA GLN A 90 3.84 9.27 16.64
C GLN A 90 4.92 8.56 17.44
N ASN A 91 5.32 7.36 17.03
CA ASN A 91 6.35 6.59 17.71
C ASN A 91 7.32 5.97 16.69
N SER A 92 8.60 5.97 17.02
CA SER A 92 9.57 5.13 16.35
C SER A 92 9.47 3.69 16.85
N TRP A 93 9.77 2.76 15.98
CA TRP A 93 9.84 1.35 16.30
C TRP A 93 11.00 0.70 15.55
N SER A 94 11.65 -0.27 16.19
CA SER A 94 12.56 -1.20 15.54
C SER A 94 12.56 -2.53 16.29
N GLU A 95 12.68 -3.62 15.53
CA GLU A 95 12.81 -4.94 16.12
C GLU A 95 14.24 -5.14 16.64
N GLY A 96 14.35 -5.75 17.82
CA GLY A 96 15.60 -6.37 18.28
C GLY A 96 15.67 -7.84 17.85
N ALA A 97 16.60 -8.59 18.44
CA ALA A 97 16.72 -10.02 18.16
C ALA A 97 15.58 -10.82 18.84
N THR A 98 14.42 -10.88 18.19
CA THR A 98 13.29 -11.71 18.64
C THR A 98 13.68 -13.18 18.61
N THR A 99 13.43 -13.89 19.70
CA THR A 99 13.77 -15.31 19.84
C THR A 99 12.66 -16.09 20.49
N MET A 100 12.41 -17.31 20.00
CA MET A 100 11.45 -18.23 20.58
C MET A 100 11.99 -19.67 20.53
N THR A 101 11.80 -20.40 21.61
CA THR A 101 12.11 -21.84 21.71
C THR A 101 10.90 -22.54 22.33
N ALA A 102 10.40 -23.59 21.71
CA ALA A 102 9.35 -24.42 22.24
C ALA A 102 9.91 -25.66 22.92
N THR A 103 9.31 -26.01 24.06
CA THR A 103 9.54 -27.27 24.77
C THR A 103 8.23 -28.04 24.81
N SER A 104 8.24 -29.29 24.37
CA SER A 104 7.07 -30.18 24.45
C SER A 104 7.38 -31.35 25.36
N SER A 105 6.40 -31.76 26.17
CA SER A 105 6.52 -32.97 26.98
C SER A 105 5.35 -33.91 26.73
N TYR A 106 5.64 -35.22 26.74
CA TYR A 106 4.64 -36.25 26.74
C TYR A 106 5.03 -37.42 27.65
N GLU A 107 4.06 -38.10 28.19
CA GLU A 107 4.26 -39.25 29.07
C GLU A 107 4.40 -40.52 28.24
N ILE A 108 5.45 -41.32 28.52
CA ILE A 108 5.67 -42.64 27.92
C ILE A 108 5.27 -43.71 28.90
N GLY A 109 4.33 -44.57 28.50
CA GLY A 109 4.07 -45.86 29.11
C GLY A 109 3.22 -45.83 30.37
N GLY A 110 2.29 -46.84 30.48
CA GLY A 110 1.58 -47.19 31.71
C GLY A 110 2.34 -48.31 32.44
N GLY A 111 2.62 -48.14 33.72
CA GLY A 111 3.23 -49.13 34.58
C GLY A 111 4.54 -48.70 35.26
N LYS A 112 5.33 -49.68 35.77
CA LYS A 112 6.55 -49.40 36.56
C LYS A 112 7.72 -48.75 35.77
N VAL A 113 7.59 -48.51 34.47
CA VAL A 113 8.60 -47.88 33.59
C VAL A 113 7.94 -46.75 32.79
N GLY A 114 7.39 -45.78 33.49
CA GLY A 114 6.91 -44.55 32.89
C GLY A 114 8.00 -43.46 32.97
N GLY A 115 7.93 -42.52 32.02
CA GLY A 115 8.82 -41.35 32.03
C GLY A 115 8.28 -40.23 31.17
N THR A 116 8.71 -39.02 31.48
CA THR A 116 8.41 -37.83 30.66
C THR A 116 9.52 -37.63 29.64
N VAL A 117 9.17 -37.52 28.38
CA VAL A 117 10.11 -37.12 27.32
C VAL A 117 9.93 -35.65 27.02
N LEU A 118 11.06 -34.94 26.99
CA LEU A 118 11.10 -33.54 26.59
C LEU A 118 11.68 -33.42 25.18
N SER A 119 11.04 -32.65 24.33
CA SER A 119 11.53 -32.23 23.02
C SER A 119 11.68 -30.72 23.01
N ILE A 120 12.88 -30.21 22.75
CA ILE A 120 13.19 -28.78 22.69
C ILE A 120 13.56 -28.46 21.25
N PHE A 121 12.95 -27.41 20.69
CA PHE A 121 13.17 -26.98 19.32
C PHE A 121 13.03 -25.47 19.16
N PRO A 122 13.86 -24.84 18.29
CA PRO A 122 13.73 -23.43 17.98
C PRO A 122 12.44 -23.18 17.17
N ILE A 123 11.87 -21.99 17.31
CA ILE A 123 10.76 -21.48 16.51
C ILE A 123 11.29 -20.28 15.74
N ARG A 124 11.18 -20.31 14.43
CA ARG A 124 11.45 -19.17 13.57
C ARG A 124 10.32 -18.16 13.72
N CYS A 125 10.66 -16.94 14.11
CA CYS A 125 9.66 -15.90 14.34
C CYS A 125 10.25 -14.51 14.18
N VAL A 126 9.37 -13.55 13.94
CA VAL A 126 9.64 -12.11 13.93
C VAL A 126 8.55 -11.39 14.74
N SER A 127 8.88 -10.24 15.32
CA SER A 127 7.86 -9.41 15.97
C SER A 127 6.85 -8.87 14.96
N VAL A 128 5.59 -8.69 15.37
CA VAL A 128 4.67 -7.81 14.67
C VAL A 128 5.18 -6.37 14.84
N ALA A 129 5.13 -5.57 13.78
CA ALA A 129 5.58 -4.19 13.82
C ALA A 129 4.72 -3.37 14.78
N TRP A 130 5.31 -2.41 15.45
CA TRP A 130 4.70 -1.60 16.52
C TRP A 130 4.12 -2.40 17.71
N ALA A 131 4.33 -3.71 17.77
CA ALA A 131 4.03 -4.48 18.97
C ALA A 131 4.98 -4.07 20.13
N PRO A 132 4.47 -4.01 21.38
CA PRO A 132 5.30 -3.68 22.54
C PRO A 132 6.37 -4.76 22.81
N ALA A 133 7.46 -4.34 23.45
CA ALA A 133 8.51 -5.24 23.87
C ALA A 133 8.03 -6.27 24.91
N LEU A 134 8.61 -7.46 24.88
CA LEU A 134 8.50 -8.49 25.91
C LEU A 134 9.89 -8.86 26.43
N ALA A 135 10.17 -8.54 27.69
CA ALA A 135 11.38 -9.01 28.34
C ALA A 135 11.43 -10.55 28.33
N PRO A 136 12.61 -11.18 28.32
CA PRO A 136 12.74 -12.62 28.28
C PRO A 136 11.85 -13.32 29.32
N VAL A 137 10.96 -14.18 28.85
CA VAL A 137 10.10 -15.04 29.67
C VAL A 137 10.40 -16.49 29.37
N LYS A 138 10.26 -17.36 30.37
CA LYS A 138 10.53 -18.78 30.26
C LYS A 138 9.32 -19.59 30.68
N HIS A 139 9.21 -20.76 30.03
CA HIS A 139 8.16 -21.76 30.35
C HIS A 139 6.75 -21.18 30.34
N VAL A 140 6.46 -20.29 29.40
CA VAL A 140 5.12 -19.76 29.19
C VAL A 140 4.27 -20.85 28.51
N PRO A 141 3.16 -21.31 29.11
CA PRO A 141 2.31 -22.29 28.46
C PRO A 141 1.78 -21.78 27.13
N VAL A 142 1.81 -22.62 26.11
CA VAL A 142 1.21 -22.33 24.78
C VAL A 142 -0.21 -22.92 24.77
N VAL A 143 -1.16 -22.13 24.29
CA VAL A 143 -2.54 -22.54 24.10
C VAL A 143 -2.95 -22.31 22.65
N ASP A 144 -3.46 -23.36 22.02
CA ASP A 144 -4.05 -23.26 20.69
C ASP A 144 -5.45 -22.68 20.80
N VAL A 145 -5.67 -21.54 20.19
CA VAL A 145 -6.97 -20.83 20.13
C VAL A 145 -7.57 -20.86 18.73
N GLY A 146 -7.18 -21.86 17.90
CA GLY A 146 -7.73 -22.04 16.56
C GLY A 146 -7.60 -20.77 15.72
N GLU A 147 -8.68 -20.33 15.07
CA GLU A 147 -8.72 -19.10 14.28
C GLU A 147 -8.93 -17.83 15.15
N GLY A 148 -8.93 -17.97 16.47
CA GLY A 148 -9.06 -16.84 17.40
C GLY A 148 -10.48 -16.28 17.53
N THR A 149 -11.49 -17.03 17.16
CA THR A 149 -12.90 -16.62 17.34
C THR A 149 -13.29 -16.64 18.82
N GLU A 150 -14.38 -15.96 19.19
CA GLU A 150 -14.93 -16.04 20.55
C GLU A 150 -15.25 -17.49 20.96
N ALA A 151 -15.65 -18.34 20.01
CA ALA A 151 -15.91 -19.75 20.26
C ALA A 151 -14.63 -20.51 20.60
N ASP A 152 -13.54 -20.20 19.89
CA ASP A 152 -12.23 -20.79 20.14
C ASP A 152 -11.67 -20.38 21.50
N PHE A 153 -11.78 -19.09 21.86
CA PHE A 153 -11.40 -18.62 23.19
C PHE A 153 -12.21 -19.30 24.31
N ARG A 154 -13.53 -19.46 24.12
CA ARG A 154 -14.36 -20.21 25.10
C ARG A 154 -13.93 -21.68 25.22
N LYS A 155 -13.57 -22.33 24.11
CA LYS A 155 -13.09 -23.71 24.10
C LYS A 155 -11.72 -23.85 24.76
N ALA A 156 -10.82 -22.87 24.53
CA ALA A 156 -9.49 -22.85 25.13
C ALA A 156 -9.51 -22.64 26.65
N GLY A 157 -10.58 -22.07 27.20
CA GLY A 157 -10.75 -21.82 28.64
C GLY A 157 -9.89 -20.67 29.16
N ASP A 158 -9.23 -20.87 30.29
CA ASP A 158 -8.37 -19.84 30.88
C ASP A 158 -7.07 -19.70 30.08
N VAL A 159 -6.87 -18.56 29.47
CA VAL A 159 -5.67 -18.20 28.67
C VAL A 159 -4.82 -17.12 29.33
N SER A 160 -5.17 -16.72 30.56
CA SER A 160 -4.45 -15.66 31.29
C SER A 160 -2.98 -16.00 31.50
N GLY A 161 -2.10 -15.09 31.13
CA GLY A 161 -0.65 -15.23 31.24
C GLY A 161 -0.01 -16.24 30.27
N LYS A 162 -0.75 -16.77 29.30
CA LYS A 162 -0.29 -17.77 28.34
C LYS A 162 0.02 -17.13 26.98
N LEU A 163 0.83 -17.84 26.18
CA LEU A 163 1.08 -17.54 24.77
C LEU A 163 -0.05 -18.18 23.93
N LEU A 164 -0.73 -17.38 23.15
CA LEU A 164 -1.78 -17.85 22.26
C LEU A 164 -1.19 -18.21 20.90
N LEU A 165 -1.46 -19.43 20.42
CA LEU A 165 -1.17 -19.83 19.05
C LEU A 165 -2.45 -19.65 18.22
N VAL A 166 -2.38 -18.78 17.20
CA VAL A 166 -3.49 -18.44 16.32
C VAL A 166 -3.21 -19.02 14.94
N HIS A 167 -4.18 -19.75 14.40
CA HIS A 167 -4.15 -20.28 13.05
C HIS A 167 -4.60 -19.21 12.05
N THR A 168 -3.89 -19.12 10.95
CA THR A 168 -4.22 -18.20 9.85
C THR A 168 -4.52 -18.95 8.56
N THR A 169 -5.22 -18.30 7.64
CA THR A 169 -5.41 -18.79 6.27
C THR A 169 -4.11 -18.61 5.46
N ILE A 170 -3.78 -19.56 4.58
CA ILE A 170 -2.67 -19.40 3.64
C ILE A 170 -3.05 -18.33 2.61
N LEU A 171 -2.18 -17.34 2.45
CA LEU A 171 -2.36 -16.25 1.50
C LEU A 171 -2.21 -16.74 0.05
N LYS A 172 -3.27 -16.63 -0.73
CA LYS A 172 -3.29 -16.99 -2.16
C LYS A 172 -3.94 -15.91 -3.04
N THR A 173 -4.75 -15.07 -2.45
CA THR A 173 -5.53 -14.05 -3.14
C THR A 173 -5.50 -12.74 -2.37
N TRP A 174 -5.85 -11.66 -3.03
CA TRP A 174 -6.06 -10.37 -2.38
C TRP A 174 -7.13 -10.42 -1.27
N ASP A 175 -8.19 -11.21 -1.46
CA ASP A 175 -9.21 -11.40 -0.41
C ASP A 175 -8.63 -12.05 0.85
N ASP A 176 -7.67 -12.99 0.70
CA ASP A 176 -6.98 -13.60 1.84
C ASP A 176 -6.13 -12.57 2.58
N LEU A 177 -5.45 -11.65 1.84
CA LEU A 177 -4.66 -10.57 2.41
C LEU A 177 -5.53 -9.61 3.22
N PHE A 178 -6.63 -9.12 2.64
CA PHE A 178 -7.54 -8.23 3.35
C PHE A 178 -8.20 -8.92 4.55
N ALA A 179 -8.48 -10.22 4.45
CA ALA A 179 -8.98 -11.00 5.58
C ALA A 179 -7.96 -11.14 6.72
N GLU A 180 -6.65 -11.18 6.44
CA GLU A 180 -5.59 -11.17 7.47
C GLU A 180 -5.68 -9.89 8.32
N TYR A 181 -5.73 -8.72 7.67
CA TYR A 181 -5.87 -7.43 8.35
C TYR A 181 -7.18 -7.32 9.14
N ALA A 182 -8.30 -7.69 8.55
CA ALA A 182 -9.61 -7.58 9.19
C ALA A 182 -9.81 -8.53 10.39
N LYS A 183 -9.15 -9.70 10.40
CA LYS A 183 -9.29 -10.69 11.49
C LYS A 183 -8.42 -10.37 12.70
N ALA A 184 -7.29 -9.70 12.56
CA ALA A 184 -6.34 -9.51 13.64
C ALA A 184 -6.86 -8.62 14.80
N PRO A 185 -7.51 -7.45 14.58
CA PRO A 185 -7.95 -6.57 15.65
C PRO A 185 -8.92 -7.22 16.65
N PRO A 186 -9.99 -7.93 16.25
CA PRO A 186 -10.87 -8.61 17.21
C PRO A 186 -10.17 -9.71 18.00
N ILE A 187 -9.20 -10.43 17.41
CA ILE A 187 -8.40 -11.44 18.12
C ILE A 187 -7.55 -10.78 19.20
N ILE A 188 -6.91 -9.66 18.88
CA ILE A 188 -6.10 -8.87 19.81
C ILE A 188 -6.96 -8.39 20.99
N ASP A 189 -8.15 -7.84 20.73
CA ASP A 189 -9.06 -7.38 21.77
C ASP A 189 -9.53 -8.51 22.70
N LEU A 190 -9.83 -9.70 22.14
CA LEU A 190 -10.15 -10.88 22.94
C LEU A 190 -8.97 -11.32 23.81
N ALA A 191 -7.75 -11.34 23.25
CA ALA A 191 -6.53 -11.71 23.96
C ALA A 191 -6.21 -10.74 25.11
N VAL A 192 -6.34 -9.43 24.87
CA VAL A 192 -6.18 -8.38 25.88
C VAL A 192 -7.20 -8.54 26.99
N LYS A 193 -8.48 -8.73 26.64
CA LYS A 193 -9.57 -8.95 27.62
C LYS A 193 -9.34 -10.20 28.46
N ALA A 194 -8.81 -11.26 27.86
CA ALA A 194 -8.48 -12.52 28.52
C ALA A 194 -7.12 -12.48 29.25
N LYS A 195 -6.40 -11.35 29.24
CA LYS A 195 -5.09 -11.16 29.88
C LYS A 195 -4.03 -12.14 29.38
N ALA A 196 -4.05 -12.48 28.09
CA ALA A 196 -3.00 -13.28 27.49
C ALA A 196 -1.62 -12.63 27.65
N LYS A 197 -0.55 -13.42 27.63
CA LYS A 197 0.83 -12.91 27.76
C LYS A 197 1.34 -12.31 26.46
N ALA A 198 1.08 -13.01 25.34
CA ALA A 198 1.46 -12.66 23.99
C ALA A 198 0.63 -13.47 22.97
N ILE A 199 0.67 -13.07 21.71
CA ILE A 199 0.08 -13.82 20.60
C ILE A 199 1.20 -14.29 19.65
N ALA A 200 1.12 -15.52 19.17
CA ALA A 200 1.89 -16.08 18.07
C ALA A 200 0.92 -16.39 16.92
N PHE A 201 0.90 -15.57 15.90
CA PHE A 201 0.17 -15.84 14.65
C PHE A 201 1.00 -16.77 13.77
N MET A 202 0.41 -17.84 13.24
CA MET A 202 1.09 -18.64 12.22
C MET A 202 1.25 -17.79 10.96
N ALA A 203 2.40 -17.87 10.31
CA ALA A 203 2.60 -17.17 9.05
C ALA A 203 1.55 -17.59 8.00
N THR A 204 1.07 -16.62 7.24
CA THR A 204 0.16 -16.87 6.10
C THR A 204 0.90 -17.36 4.85
N ARG A 205 2.23 -17.44 4.90
CA ARG A 205 3.09 -18.00 3.85
C ARG A 205 3.63 -19.35 4.29
N GLU A 206 3.74 -20.29 3.34
CA GLU A 206 4.38 -21.60 3.50
C GLU A 206 5.91 -21.49 3.29
N HIS A 207 6.61 -22.59 3.45
CA HIS A 207 8.05 -22.72 3.20
C HIS A 207 8.94 -21.87 4.12
N ASP A 208 8.53 -21.77 5.38
CA ASP A 208 9.24 -21.00 6.42
C ASP A 208 9.40 -19.50 6.13
N ILE A 209 8.66 -18.97 5.18
CA ILE A 209 8.71 -17.55 4.82
C ILE A 209 8.12 -16.72 5.96
N LEU A 210 8.96 -15.86 6.53
CA LEU A 210 8.56 -14.83 7.50
C LEU A 210 8.30 -13.52 6.78
N TYR A 211 7.37 -12.74 7.32
CA TYR A 211 6.99 -11.44 6.78
C TYR A 211 6.69 -10.47 7.92
N ARG A 212 6.77 -9.18 7.63
CA ARG A 212 6.38 -8.15 8.58
C ARG A 212 4.89 -7.88 8.44
N HIS A 213 4.18 -7.81 9.57
CA HIS A 213 2.80 -7.40 9.65
C HIS A 213 2.66 -6.27 10.67
N THR A 214 1.70 -5.40 10.47
CA THR A 214 1.29 -4.39 11.45
C THR A 214 -0.22 -4.46 11.66
N ASN A 215 -0.66 -4.19 12.90
CA ASN A 215 -2.08 -4.09 13.22
C ASN A 215 -2.43 -2.68 13.71
N SER A 216 -1.45 -1.79 13.68
CA SER A 216 -1.53 -0.44 14.21
C SER A 216 -1.27 0.55 13.07
N GLY A 217 -2.16 1.50 12.89
CA GLY A 217 -1.98 2.62 11.99
C GLY A 217 -1.34 3.82 12.69
N ASP A 218 -0.91 4.83 11.90
CA ASP A 218 -0.40 6.12 12.38
C ASP A 218 0.81 6.03 13.35
N GLY A 219 1.51 4.89 13.39
CA GLY A 219 2.62 4.66 14.29
C GLY A 219 2.21 4.50 15.76
N GLU A 220 0.99 4.11 16.05
CA GLU A 220 0.54 3.76 17.39
C GLU A 220 1.13 2.43 17.86
N ILE A 221 1.28 2.26 19.17
CA ILE A 221 1.79 1.01 19.75
C ILE A 221 0.63 0.07 20.05
N ASP A 222 0.75 -1.16 19.60
CA ASP A 222 -0.20 -2.22 19.88
C ASP A 222 -0.38 -2.52 21.37
N LYS A 223 -1.49 -3.13 21.71
CA LYS A 223 -1.89 -3.40 23.10
C LYS A 223 -1.16 -4.59 23.73
N LEU A 224 -0.58 -5.49 22.90
CA LEU A 224 -0.04 -6.76 23.36
C LEU A 224 1.21 -7.15 22.55
N PRO A 225 2.25 -7.78 23.18
CA PRO A 225 3.37 -8.37 22.44
C PRO A 225 2.89 -9.46 21.48
N MET A 226 3.36 -9.42 20.24
CA MET A 226 2.92 -10.33 19.17
C MET A 226 4.09 -10.75 18.29
N VAL A 227 4.05 -11.97 17.80
CA VAL A 227 5.01 -12.51 16.83
C VAL A 227 4.29 -13.20 15.67
N ILE A 228 4.88 -13.15 14.50
CA ILE A 228 4.59 -14.06 13.40
C ILE A 228 5.56 -15.23 13.53
N VAL A 229 5.07 -16.45 13.61
CA VAL A 229 5.87 -17.68 13.64
C VAL A 229 5.80 -18.39 12.30
N ALA A 230 6.91 -18.94 11.83
CA ALA A 230 6.90 -19.74 10.61
C ALA A 230 5.77 -20.78 10.66
N ARG A 231 5.02 -20.91 9.56
CA ARG A 231 3.83 -21.74 9.52
C ARG A 231 4.09 -23.17 9.97
N GLU A 232 5.17 -23.77 9.47
CA GLU A 232 5.54 -25.17 9.76
C GLU A 232 5.88 -25.37 11.23
N ASP A 233 6.51 -24.39 11.87
CA ASP A 233 6.80 -24.40 13.31
C ASP A 233 5.49 -24.25 14.14
N GLY A 234 4.60 -23.35 13.73
CA GLY A 234 3.28 -23.16 14.32
C GLY A 234 2.42 -24.42 14.22
N GLU A 235 2.35 -25.03 13.03
CA GLU A 235 1.66 -26.28 12.80
C GLU A 235 2.25 -27.45 13.62
N ARG A 236 3.58 -27.47 13.81
CA ARG A 236 4.20 -28.46 14.70
C ARG A 236 3.72 -28.29 16.12
N MET A 237 3.68 -27.09 16.65
CA MET A 237 3.15 -26.81 17.99
C MET A 237 1.68 -27.23 18.10
N ALA A 238 0.84 -26.88 17.11
CA ALA A 238 -0.58 -27.23 17.07
C ALA A 238 -0.78 -28.77 17.09
N ARG A 239 -0.02 -29.52 16.28
CA ARG A 239 -0.10 -30.99 16.27
C ARG A 239 0.31 -31.60 17.61
N LEU A 240 1.33 -31.05 18.28
CA LEU A 240 1.73 -31.51 19.60
C LEU A 240 0.62 -31.28 20.64
N LEU A 241 0.04 -30.07 20.66
CA LEU A 241 -1.08 -29.73 21.54
C LEU A 241 -2.30 -30.60 21.29
N ALA A 242 -2.69 -30.80 20.02
CA ALA A 242 -3.79 -31.68 19.63
C ALA A 242 -3.55 -33.14 20.01
N GLY A 243 -2.29 -33.59 20.06
CA GLY A 243 -1.88 -34.90 20.54
C GLY A 243 -1.88 -35.04 22.07
N GLY A 244 -2.29 -34.01 22.81
CA GLY A 244 -2.35 -34.02 24.28
C GLY A 244 -1.02 -33.72 24.97
N ASN A 245 0.00 -33.30 24.22
CA ASN A 245 1.26 -32.87 24.80
C ASN A 245 1.11 -31.48 25.45
N MET A 246 1.86 -31.23 26.50
CA MET A 246 2.03 -29.87 26.99
C MET A 246 3.13 -29.18 26.17
N VAL A 247 2.90 -27.94 25.78
CA VAL A 247 3.88 -27.11 25.06
C VAL A 247 4.10 -25.83 25.84
N TRP A 248 5.36 -25.46 26.03
CA TRP A 248 5.78 -24.18 26.63
C TRP A 248 6.71 -23.45 25.68
N ALA A 249 6.72 -22.14 25.78
CA ALA A 249 7.64 -21.28 25.05
C ALA A 249 8.55 -20.49 25.99
N ASP A 250 9.83 -20.43 25.63
CA ASP A 250 10.75 -19.38 26.06
C ASP A 250 10.71 -18.31 24.97
N LEU A 251 10.38 -17.06 25.31
CA LEU A 251 10.13 -15.99 24.32
C LEU A 251 10.79 -14.69 24.78
N SER A 252 11.39 -13.97 23.85
CA SER A 252 11.91 -12.61 24.02
C SER A 252 11.60 -11.79 22.79
N ILE A 253 11.01 -10.60 22.99
CA ILE A 253 10.70 -9.64 21.92
C ILE A 253 11.31 -8.30 22.35
N PRO A 254 12.60 -8.05 22.07
CA PRO A 254 13.30 -6.87 22.55
C PRO A 254 13.11 -5.67 21.60
N ASN A 255 11.85 -5.36 21.26
CA ASN A 255 11.49 -4.21 20.44
C ASN A 255 11.97 -2.93 21.12
N GLN A 256 12.46 -1.99 20.32
CA GLN A 256 12.81 -0.65 20.75
C GLN A 256 11.72 0.32 20.29
N ILE A 257 11.11 0.98 21.24
CA ILE A 257 10.05 1.96 21.02
C ILE A 257 10.56 3.31 21.50
N GLY A 258 10.53 4.29 20.61
CA GLY A 258 10.90 5.67 20.90
C GLY A 258 9.72 6.62 20.79
N GLY A 259 9.98 7.91 20.98
CA GLY A 259 9.00 8.98 20.76
C GLY A 259 8.82 9.35 19.29
N PRO A 260 8.14 10.48 19.03
CA PRO A 260 7.85 10.94 17.67
C PRO A 260 9.11 11.11 16.83
N ILE A 261 9.01 10.71 15.59
CA ILE A 261 10.07 10.83 14.58
C ILE A 261 9.62 11.67 13.40
N ARG A 262 10.57 12.28 12.72
CA ARG A 262 10.33 12.99 11.45
C ARG A 262 10.67 12.07 10.28
N SER A 263 9.78 12.01 9.30
CA SER A 263 10.03 11.49 7.97
C SER A 263 9.68 12.57 6.94
N ALA A 264 9.86 12.30 5.65
CA ALA A 264 9.53 13.23 4.60
C ALA A 264 9.20 12.54 3.28
N ASN A 265 8.25 13.09 2.55
CA ASN A 265 8.04 12.82 1.14
C ASN A 265 9.12 13.53 0.32
N VAL A 266 9.49 12.97 -0.83
CA VAL A 266 10.40 13.62 -1.80
C VAL A 266 9.60 13.98 -3.04
N ILE A 267 9.62 15.23 -3.43
CA ILE A 267 8.85 15.79 -4.52
C ILE A 267 9.78 16.32 -5.61
N GLY A 268 9.67 15.79 -6.82
CA GLY A 268 10.29 16.33 -8.03
C GLY A 268 9.24 16.90 -8.97
N GLU A 269 9.54 17.94 -9.72
CA GLU A 269 8.57 18.56 -10.62
C GLU A 269 9.12 18.73 -12.03
N ILE A 270 8.25 18.54 -13.04
CA ILE A 270 8.40 19.12 -14.38
C ILE A 270 7.37 20.23 -14.49
N ARG A 271 7.82 21.46 -14.62
CA ARG A 271 6.94 22.63 -14.66
C ARG A 271 6.11 22.68 -15.95
N GLY A 272 4.84 22.94 -15.81
CA GLY A 272 3.92 23.11 -16.92
C GLY A 272 4.22 24.34 -17.78
N SER A 273 4.00 24.21 -19.09
CA SER A 273 4.30 25.25 -20.08
C SER A 273 3.14 26.25 -20.29
N ASP A 274 1.89 25.84 -20.00
CA ASP A 274 0.66 26.63 -20.29
C ASP A 274 -0.15 26.90 -19.00
N LYS A 275 -0.37 25.86 -18.19
CA LYS A 275 -1.13 25.91 -16.93
C LYS A 275 -0.23 25.48 -15.76
N PRO A 276 0.86 26.19 -15.44
CA PRO A 276 1.87 25.73 -14.46
C PRO A 276 1.34 25.62 -13.02
N ASP A 277 0.22 26.23 -12.70
CA ASP A 277 -0.41 26.17 -11.39
C ASP A 277 -1.37 24.96 -11.24
N GLU A 278 -1.79 24.35 -12.35
CA GLU A 278 -2.52 23.09 -12.35
C GLU A 278 -1.50 21.95 -12.41
N PHE A 279 -1.81 20.81 -11.77
CA PHE A 279 -0.83 19.73 -11.69
C PHE A 279 -1.45 18.33 -11.77
N VAL A 280 -0.61 17.38 -12.18
CA VAL A 280 -0.82 15.93 -12.10
C VAL A 280 0.20 15.39 -11.10
N ILE A 281 -0.16 14.37 -10.33
CA ILE A 281 0.75 13.64 -9.46
C ILE A 281 0.98 12.24 -10.02
N LEU A 282 2.24 11.80 -10.09
CA LEU A 282 2.65 10.41 -10.22
C LEU A 282 3.42 10.05 -8.96
N GLY A 283 2.95 9.04 -8.23
CA GLY A 283 3.51 8.65 -6.94
C GLY A 283 3.68 7.16 -6.75
N ALA A 284 4.58 6.82 -5.83
CA ALA A 284 4.78 5.52 -5.22
C ALA A 284 5.42 5.73 -3.85
N HIS A 285 5.25 4.81 -2.91
CA HIS A 285 5.94 4.95 -1.64
C HIS A 285 7.41 4.52 -1.72
N LEU A 286 8.21 5.14 -0.87
CA LEU A 286 9.65 4.97 -0.78
C LEU A 286 10.05 4.06 0.36
N ASP A 287 9.28 4.06 1.45
CA ASP A 287 9.50 3.17 2.58
C ASP A 287 9.19 1.71 2.22
N SER A 288 9.59 0.82 3.08
CA SER A 288 9.34 -0.61 2.95
C SER A 288 9.62 -1.31 4.27
N TRP A 289 9.15 -2.54 4.40
CA TRP A 289 9.58 -3.40 5.51
C TRP A 289 11.05 -3.85 5.34
N GLU A 290 11.66 -4.27 6.45
CA GLU A 290 13.11 -4.51 6.56
C GLU A 290 13.52 -5.98 6.55
N LEU A 291 12.57 -6.92 6.53
CA LEU A 291 12.91 -8.35 6.48
C LEU A 291 13.46 -8.75 5.12
N GLY A 292 12.89 -8.21 4.05
CA GLY A 292 13.42 -8.20 2.71
C GLY A 292 14.18 -6.90 2.43
N THR A 293 14.28 -6.54 1.16
CA THR A 293 14.86 -5.28 0.70
C THR A 293 13.81 -4.31 0.14
N GLY A 294 12.51 -4.70 0.16
CA GLY A 294 11.41 -3.89 -0.35
C GLY A 294 11.56 -3.60 -1.84
N ALA A 295 11.80 -4.64 -2.64
CA ALA A 295 12.04 -4.49 -4.07
C ALA A 295 10.74 -4.44 -4.87
N LEU A 296 9.80 -5.35 -4.59
CA LEU A 296 8.46 -5.35 -5.17
C LEU A 296 7.56 -4.34 -4.45
N ASP A 297 7.73 -4.24 -3.14
CA ASP A 297 6.94 -3.40 -2.25
C ASP A 297 7.82 -2.36 -1.53
N ASN A 298 7.99 -1.15 -2.04
CA ASN A 298 7.52 -0.62 -3.32
C ASN A 298 8.70 0.01 -4.11
N GLY A 299 9.92 -0.53 -3.92
CA GLY A 299 11.16 -0.03 -4.53
C GLY A 299 11.10 0.05 -6.06
N CYS A 300 10.50 -0.96 -6.71
CA CYS A 300 10.38 -0.98 -8.17
C CYS A 300 9.55 0.19 -8.68
N ASN A 301 8.46 0.55 -8.01
CA ASN A 301 7.61 1.67 -8.40
C ASN A 301 8.19 3.03 -7.95
N ALA A 302 8.96 3.10 -6.87
CA ALA A 302 9.77 4.29 -6.58
C ALA A 302 10.79 4.57 -7.70
N ALA A 303 11.46 3.53 -8.21
CA ALA A 303 12.36 3.65 -9.36
C ALA A 303 11.60 3.98 -10.67
N LEU A 304 10.38 3.44 -10.86
CA LEU A 304 9.48 3.78 -11.97
C LEU A 304 9.16 5.28 -11.98
N VAL A 305 8.78 5.88 -10.86
CA VAL A 305 8.45 7.31 -10.74
C VAL A 305 9.62 8.18 -11.21
N ILE A 306 10.84 7.82 -10.82
CA ILE A 306 12.07 8.52 -11.23
C ILE A 306 12.33 8.34 -12.73
N ASP A 307 12.20 7.11 -13.25
CA ASP A 307 12.46 6.85 -14.68
C ASP A 307 11.37 7.42 -15.60
N ALA A 308 10.12 7.55 -15.12
CA ALA A 308 9.04 8.25 -15.82
C ALA A 308 9.37 9.74 -15.99
N LEU A 309 9.86 10.41 -14.95
CA LEU A 309 10.35 11.78 -15.03
C LEU A 309 11.43 11.90 -16.10
N ARG A 310 12.47 11.04 -16.04
CA ARG A 310 13.55 10.98 -17.05
C ARG A 310 12.99 10.79 -18.46
N ALA A 311 12.04 9.88 -18.64
CA ALA A 311 11.46 9.59 -19.94
C ALA A 311 10.72 10.80 -20.54
N ILE A 312 9.94 11.50 -19.74
CA ILE A 312 9.24 12.72 -20.15
C ILE A 312 10.25 13.80 -20.54
N LYS A 313 11.30 14.03 -19.76
CA LYS A 313 12.36 15.00 -20.10
C LYS A 313 13.10 14.61 -21.38
N ALA A 314 13.44 13.32 -21.53
CA ALA A 314 14.16 12.81 -22.71
C ALA A 314 13.32 12.83 -24.00
N SER A 315 12.00 12.73 -23.90
CA SER A 315 11.10 12.82 -25.06
C SER A 315 11.05 14.21 -25.68
N GLY A 316 11.43 15.25 -24.91
CA GLY A 316 11.29 16.65 -25.32
C GLY A 316 9.85 17.19 -25.24
N VAL A 317 8.87 16.38 -24.83
CA VAL A 317 7.51 16.81 -24.61
C VAL A 317 7.46 17.82 -23.45
N LYS A 318 6.71 18.90 -23.66
CA LYS A 318 6.49 19.92 -22.63
C LYS A 318 5.04 19.82 -22.16
N PRO A 319 4.79 19.24 -20.99
CA PRO A 319 3.42 19.12 -20.48
C PRO A 319 2.80 20.52 -20.29
N ARG A 320 1.51 20.64 -20.52
CA ARG A 320 0.78 21.90 -20.29
C ARG A 320 0.68 22.22 -18.80
N ARG A 321 0.37 21.20 -17.99
CA ARG A 321 0.31 21.27 -16.52
C ARG A 321 1.60 20.78 -15.90
N THR A 322 1.89 21.22 -14.71
CA THR A 322 3.00 20.69 -13.91
C THR A 322 2.76 19.22 -13.61
N ILE A 323 3.81 18.38 -13.69
CA ILE A 323 3.76 17.01 -13.21
C ILE A 323 4.62 16.92 -11.96
N ARG A 324 4.06 16.51 -10.84
CA ARG A 324 4.71 16.25 -9.57
C ARG A 324 4.99 14.77 -9.45
N PHE A 325 6.24 14.40 -9.23
CA PHE A 325 6.72 13.05 -9.00
C PHE A 325 6.99 12.91 -7.52
N ILE A 326 6.19 12.11 -6.83
CA ILE A 326 6.25 12.03 -5.37
C ILE A 326 6.65 10.63 -4.94
N LEU A 327 7.72 10.57 -4.13
CA LEU A 327 8.09 9.38 -3.38
C LEU A 327 7.56 9.58 -1.96
N PHE A 328 6.45 8.90 -1.66
CA PHE A 328 5.80 8.99 -0.35
C PHE A 328 6.58 8.21 0.71
N SER A 329 6.37 8.50 1.97
CA SER A 329 7.02 7.82 3.09
C SER A 329 6.01 7.55 4.19
N GLY A 330 6.12 6.41 4.85
CA GLY A 330 5.19 6.03 5.90
C GLY A 330 3.86 5.49 5.37
N GLU A 331 3.87 4.95 4.16
CA GLU A 331 2.75 4.22 3.59
C GLU A 331 2.43 3.00 4.42
N GLU A 332 3.43 2.17 4.67
CA GLU A 332 3.41 0.91 5.41
C GLU A 332 2.90 1.03 6.86
N GLN A 333 2.88 2.24 7.40
CA GLN A 333 2.40 2.54 8.76
C GLN A 333 1.02 3.23 8.75
N GLY A 334 0.31 3.23 7.62
CA GLY A 334 -1.05 3.74 7.49
C GLY A 334 -1.20 4.99 6.61
N LEU A 335 -0.46 5.07 5.50
CA LEU A 335 -0.56 6.14 4.50
C LEU A 335 -0.17 7.52 5.06
N ILE A 336 0.75 7.58 6.04
CA ILE A 336 1.00 8.80 6.81
C ILE A 336 1.52 9.93 5.92
N GLY A 337 2.40 9.62 4.95
CA GLY A 337 3.01 10.60 4.07
C GLY A 337 2.05 11.20 3.06
N SER A 338 1.23 10.39 2.41
CA SER A 338 0.21 10.85 1.46
C SER A 338 -0.89 11.61 2.17
N HIS A 339 -1.32 11.16 3.36
CA HIS A 339 -2.25 11.89 4.21
C HIS A 339 -1.72 13.28 4.62
N ALA A 340 -0.46 13.34 5.07
CA ALA A 340 0.18 14.60 5.44
C ALA A 340 0.27 15.56 4.24
N TYR A 341 0.65 15.05 3.07
CA TYR A 341 0.71 15.83 1.83
C TYR A 341 -0.69 16.34 1.43
N ALA A 342 -1.68 15.46 1.33
CA ALA A 342 -3.04 15.84 0.95
C ALA A 342 -3.63 16.89 1.90
N THR A 343 -3.38 16.76 3.20
CA THR A 343 -3.82 17.72 4.21
C THR A 343 -3.12 19.07 4.07
N ALA A 344 -1.80 19.10 3.92
CA ALA A 344 -1.02 20.33 3.75
C ALA A 344 -1.42 21.11 2.49
N HIS A 345 -1.75 20.37 1.42
CA HIS A 345 -2.08 20.92 0.10
C HIS A 345 -3.57 21.01 -0.20
N ARG A 346 -4.45 20.73 0.77
CA ARG A 346 -5.91 20.65 0.63
C ARG A 346 -6.50 21.80 -0.20
N ARG A 347 -6.01 23.03 0.01
CA ARG A 347 -6.52 24.24 -0.67
C ARG A 347 -6.15 24.29 -2.14
N GLU A 348 -5.08 23.65 -2.55
CA GLU A 348 -4.65 23.64 -3.96
C GLU A 348 -5.11 22.39 -4.73
N LEU A 349 -5.66 21.37 -4.03
CA LEU A 349 -6.16 20.16 -4.68
C LEU A 349 -7.28 20.43 -5.70
N ASP A 350 -7.93 21.59 -5.65
CA ASP A 350 -8.84 22.03 -6.73
C ASP A 350 -8.11 22.23 -8.07
N LYS A 351 -6.78 22.39 -8.05
CA LYS A 351 -5.93 22.51 -9.25
C LYS A 351 -5.36 21.17 -9.71
N ALA A 352 -5.51 20.10 -8.93
CA ALA A 352 -5.08 18.76 -9.30
C ALA A 352 -5.92 18.24 -10.47
N ALA A 353 -5.27 17.78 -11.54
CA ALA A 353 -5.91 17.20 -12.70
C ALA A 353 -6.06 15.68 -12.59
N GLY A 354 -5.25 15.04 -11.77
CA GLY A 354 -5.31 13.61 -11.45
C GLY A 354 -4.11 13.16 -10.64
N VAL A 355 -4.25 12.02 -9.98
CA VAL A 355 -3.20 11.35 -9.20
C VAL A 355 -3.07 9.93 -9.72
N ILE A 356 -1.85 9.51 -10.04
CA ILE A 356 -1.52 8.17 -10.54
C ILE A 356 -0.64 7.49 -9.50
N VAL A 357 -0.96 6.24 -9.12
CA VAL A 357 -0.17 5.46 -8.17
C VAL A 357 0.05 4.04 -8.71
N TYR A 358 1.26 3.53 -8.48
CA TYR A 358 1.67 2.16 -8.71
C TYR A 358 2.15 1.55 -7.39
N ASP A 359 1.59 0.38 -7.02
CA ASP A 359 1.88 -0.23 -5.72
C ASP A 359 1.65 -1.75 -5.68
N SER A 360 1.85 -2.47 -6.78
CA SER A 360 1.60 -3.92 -6.82
C SER A 360 2.70 -4.68 -7.55
N GLY A 361 3.97 -4.33 -7.30
CA GLY A 361 5.12 -5.01 -7.88
C GLY A 361 5.25 -4.88 -9.39
N THR A 362 5.55 -5.99 -10.06
CA THR A 362 5.83 -6.00 -11.52
C THR A 362 4.93 -6.96 -12.31
N GLY A 363 3.74 -7.27 -11.80
CA GLY A 363 2.72 -7.97 -12.59
C GLY A 363 2.25 -7.13 -13.78
N LYS A 364 1.74 -7.76 -14.82
CA LYS A 364 1.27 -7.06 -16.01
C LYS A 364 0.10 -6.14 -15.69
N THR A 365 0.17 -4.87 -16.08
CA THR A 365 -0.94 -3.94 -15.93
C THR A 365 -2.11 -4.34 -16.85
N THR A 366 -3.30 -4.50 -16.30
CA THR A 366 -4.52 -4.84 -17.04
C THR A 366 -5.40 -3.64 -17.28
N GLY A 367 -5.32 -2.63 -16.40
CA GLY A 367 -6.12 -1.42 -16.47
C GLY A 367 -5.80 -0.44 -15.35
N PHE A 368 -6.70 0.50 -15.14
CA PHE A 368 -6.63 1.46 -14.04
C PHE A 368 -7.97 1.55 -13.32
N SER A 369 -7.93 1.47 -11.99
CA SER A 369 -9.07 1.85 -11.15
C SER A 369 -9.16 3.37 -11.06
N VAL A 370 -10.38 3.89 -11.19
CA VAL A 370 -10.66 5.33 -11.09
C VAL A 370 -11.48 5.69 -9.83
N GLY A 371 -11.38 4.88 -8.78
CA GLY A 371 -11.96 5.17 -7.47
C GLY A 371 -13.50 5.33 -7.50
N GLY A 372 -14.21 4.52 -8.29
CA GLY A 372 -15.68 4.57 -8.40
C GLY A 372 -16.23 5.74 -9.23
N ARG A 373 -15.38 6.57 -9.86
CA ARG A 373 -15.71 7.78 -10.60
C ARG A 373 -16.33 7.47 -11.97
N LYS A 374 -17.62 7.22 -12.01
CA LYS A 374 -18.39 6.98 -13.25
C LYS A 374 -18.37 8.18 -14.20
N ASP A 375 -18.28 9.38 -13.66
CA ASP A 375 -18.27 10.65 -14.39
C ASP A 375 -17.04 10.87 -15.27
N ILE A 376 -15.91 10.22 -14.94
CA ILE A 376 -14.67 10.33 -15.73
C ILE A 376 -14.35 9.05 -16.52
N ALA A 377 -15.13 7.98 -16.39
CA ALA A 377 -14.78 6.66 -16.94
C ALA A 377 -14.57 6.65 -18.45
N GLU A 378 -15.43 7.35 -19.23
CA GLU A 378 -15.29 7.45 -20.68
C GLU A 378 -14.02 8.22 -21.07
N ALA A 379 -13.76 9.36 -20.45
CA ALA A 379 -12.55 10.14 -20.70
C ALA A 379 -11.28 9.39 -20.26
N ALA A 380 -11.35 8.63 -19.17
CA ALA A 380 -10.25 7.76 -18.72
C ALA A 380 -9.99 6.64 -19.74
N GLN A 381 -11.03 6.06 -20.34
CA GLN A 381 -10.88 5.03 -21.37
C GLN A 381 -10.20 5.58 -22.64
N GLU A 382 -10.52 6.82 -23.04
CA GLU A 382 -9.82 7.50 -24.14
C GLU A 382 -8.36 7.79 -23.79
N LEU A 383 -8.09 8.18 -22.53
CA LEU A 383 -6.76 8.54 -22.03
C LEU A 383 -5.81 7.33 -21.99
N ILE A 384 -6.30 6.15 -21.65
CA ILE A 384 -5.47 4.93 -21.62
C ILE A 384 -5.36 4.24 -23.01
N ALA A 385 -6.06 4.71 -24.04
CA ALA A 385 -6.06 4.08 -25.36
C ALA A 385 -4.66 3.84 -25.98
N PRO A 386 -3.67 4.76 -25.83
CA PRO A 386 -2.30 4.52 -26.30
C PRO A 386 -1.60 3.34 -25.62
N LEU A 387 -2.03 2.98 -24.41
CA LEU A 387 -1.47 1.91 -23.59
C LEU A 387 -1.96 0.50 -24.04
N ALA A 388 -2.93 0.45 -24.95
CA ALA A 388 -3.42 -0.82 -25.52
C ALA A 388 -2.31 -1.66 -26.20
N GLN A 389 -1.19 -1.02 -26.62
CA GLN A 389 -0.01 -1.71 -27.12
C GLN A 389 0.68 -2.59 -26.05
N PHE A 390 0.44 -2.35 -24.77
CA PHE A 390 0.90 -3.13 -23.61
C PHE A 390 -0.22 -4.01 -23.04
N ASP A 391 -1.37 -4.11 -23.74
CA ASP A 391 -2.59 -4.79 -23.31
C ASP A 391 -3.35 -4.13 -22.15
N VAL A 392 -3.03 -2.91 -21.78
CA VAL A 392 -3.78 -2.10 -20.81
C VAL A 392 -5.06 -1.62 -21.49
N LYS A 393 -6.23 -2.12 -21.05
CA LYS A 393 -7.50 -1.91 -21.78
C LYS A 393 -8.69 -1.54 -20.91
N GLN A 394 -8.55 -1.68 -19.58
CA GLN A 394 -9.70 -1.57 -18.69
C GLN A 394 -9.64 -0.30 -17.84
N VAL A 395 -10.78 0.35 -17.70
CA VAL A 395 -11.04 1.33 -16.63
C VAL A 395 -12.01 0.68 -15.66
N LEU A 396 -11.58 0.52 -14.42
CA LEU A 396 -12.35 -0.14 -13.37
C LEU A 396 -12.98 0.89 -12.44
N LEU A 397 -14.19 0.59 -11.97
CA LEU A 397 -14.99 1.48 -11.12
C LEU A 397 -15.01 1.04 -9.65
N ASN A 398 -14.13 0.15 -9.28
CA ASN A 398 -13.92 -0.20 -7.87
C ASN A 398 -13.25 0.96 -7.12
N MET A 399 -13.41 0.97 -5.82
CA MET A 399 -12.73 1.89 -4.93
C MET A 399 -11.57 1.11 -4.31
N GLU A 400 -10.38 1.27 -4.89
CA GLU A 400 -9.16 0.74 -4.30
C GLU A 400 -8.82 1.53 -3.02
N TRP A 401 -8.20 0.86 -2.08
CA TRP A 401 -7.69 1.42 -0.83
C TRP A 401 -6.36 0.74 -0.47
N GLY A 402 -5.67 1.26 0.54
CA GLY A 402 -4.44 0.64 1.01
C GLY A 402 -3.19 1.07 0.24
N THR A 403 -3.26 2.16 -0.55
CA THR A 403 -2.08 2.82 -1.12
C THR A 403 -2.27 4.35 -1.24
N ASP A 404 -1.21 5.07 -1.53
CA ASP A 404 -1.07 6.54 -1.40
C ASP A 404 -2.07 7.40 -2.20
N HIS A 405 -2.79 6.85 -3.19
CA HIS A 405 -3.86 7.57 -3.88
C HIS A 405 -5.05 7.86 -2.98
N PHE A 406 -5.22 7.07 -1.91
CA PHE A 406 -6.44 7.00 -1.12
C PHE A 406 -6.79 8.34 -0.47
N ASP A 407 -5.82 9.04 0.11
CA ASP A 407 -6.08 10.35 0.72
C ASP A 407 -6.49 11.41 -0.30
N PHE A 408 -5.98 11.36 -1.52
CA PHE A 408 -6.41 12.23 -2.62
C PHE A 408 -7.84 11.89 -3.09
N MET A 409 -8.19 10.60 -3.11
CA MET A 409 -9.55 10.15 -3.42
C MET A 409 -10.53 10.63 -2.34
N LEU A 410 -10.18 10.54 -1.06
CA LEU A 410 -10.96 11.11 0.05
C LEU A 410 -11.07 12.63 -0.03
N GLU A 411 -10.12 13.32 -0.66
CA GLU A 411 -10.19 14.74 -0.95
C GLU A 411 -10.99 15.04 -2.24
N GLY A 412 -11.48 14.01 -2.94
CA GLY A 412 -12.32 14.11 -4.14
C GLY A 412 -11.57 14.34 -5.45
N VAL A 413 -10.25 14.22 -5.45
CA VAL A 413 -9.40 14.33 -6.65
C VAL A 413 -9.58 13.07 -7.52
N PRO A 414 -9.61 13.17 -8.87
CA PRO A 414 -9.54 12.01 -9.74
C PRO A 414 -8.26 11.21 -9.51
N THR A 415 -8.38 9.90 -9.28
CA THR A 415 -7.25 8.99 -9.05
C THR A 415 -7.19 7.88 -10.09
N PHE A 416 -6.00 7.39 -10.36
CA PHE A 416 -5.71 6.27 -11.26
C PHE A 416 -4.76 5.32 -10.53
N VAL A 417 -5.24 4.15 -10.16
CA VAL A 417 -4.43 3.10 -9.55
C VAL A 417 -4.20 2.01 -10.59
N ALA A 418 -2.94 1.62 -10.79
CA ALA A 418 -2.61 0.56 -11.72
C ALA A 418 -3.12 -0.79 -11.20
N GLU A 419 -4.01 -1.41 -11.97
CA GLU A 419 -4.47 -2.77 -11.74
C GLU A 419 -3.52 -3.75 -12.42
N GLN A 420 -2.88 -4.60 -11.63
CA GLN A 420 -1.82 -5.49 -12.10
C GLN A 420 -2.18 -6.95 -11.81
N GLU A 421 -1.71 -7.85 -12.68
CA GLU A 421 -1.74 -9.28 -12.39
C GLU A 421 -0.90 -9.55 -11.13
N GLU A 422 -1.34 -10.48 -10.30
CA GLU A 422 -0.67 -10.79 -9.02
C GLU A 422 0.80 -11.21 -9.24
N ALA A 423 1.07 -11.98 -10.29
CA ALA A 423 2.40 -12.52 -10.62
C ALA A 423 3.07 -13.21 -9.42
N ASN A 424 4.08 -12.55 -8.81
CA ASN A 424 4.78 -13.05 -7.63
C ASN A 424 4.69 -12.06 -6.45
N TYR A 425 3.73 -11.13 -6.44
CA TYR A 425 3.66 -10.08 -5.44
C TYR A 425 3.24 -10.62 -4.07
N LEU A 426 2.07 -11.29 -3.98
CA LEU A 426 1.49 -11.72 -2.70
C LEU A 426 2.38 -12.64 -1.88
N VAL A 427 3.12 -13.56 -2.51
CA VAL A 427 4.02 -14.45 -1.79
C VAL A 427 5.22 -13.72 -1.20
N ASN A 428 5.63 -12.61 -1.81
CA ASN A 428 6.75 -11.78 -1.38
C ASN A 428 6.31 -10.53 -0.58
N TYR A 429 5.01 -10.24 -0.53
CA TYR A 429 4.44 -9.07 0.15
C TYR A 429 4.90 -9.02 1.61
N HIS A 430 5.61 -7.94 1.98
CA HIS A 430 6.22 -7.70 3.30
C HIS A 430 7.22 -8.78 3.76
N ALA A 431 7.62 -9.70 2.90
CA ALA A 431 8.34 -10.91 3.26
C ALA A 431 9.86 -10.76 3.17
N ILE A 432 10.56 -11.66 3.86
CA ILE A 432 12.02 -11.80 3.76
C ILE A 432 12.47 -12.08 2.32
N SER A 433 11.58 -12.58 1.48
CA SER A 433 11.84 -12.91 0.08
C SER A 433 11.60 -11.75 -0.89
N ASP A 434 11.14 -10.56 -0.41
CA ASP A 434 11.01 -9.37 -1.26
C ASP A 434 12.38 -8.75 -1.55
N THR A 435 13.00 -9.19 -2.62
CA THR A 435 14.38 -8.87 -3.01
C THR A 435 14.48 -8.53 -4.51
N TYR A 436 15.56 -7.86 -4.89
CA TYR A 436 15.83 -7.36 -6.24
C TYR A 436 15.60 -8.40 -7.36
N ASP A 437 15.97 -9.66 -7.12
CA ASP A 437 15.83 -10.78 -8.07
C ASP A 437 14.36 -11.19 -8.36
N LYS A 438 13.39 -10.65 -7.64
CA LYS A 438 11.95 -10.89 -7.86
C LYS A 438 11.34 -9.94 -8.89
N VAL A 439 12.04 -8.86 -9.24
CA VAL A 439 11.55 -7.82 -10.14
C VAL A 439 11.66 -8.24 -11.60
N ASP A 440 10.56 -8.21 -12.35
CA ASP A 440 10.54 -8.35 -13.80
C ASP A 440 10.86 -6.99 -14.46
N PHE A 441 12.14 -6.76 -14.76
CA PHE A 441 12.59 -5.50 -15.39
C PHE A 441 11.98 -5.21 -16.76
N PRO A 442 11.83 -6.20 -17.67
CA PRO A 442 11.07 -6.00 -18.92
C PRO A 442 9.65 -5.50 -18.69
N GLN A 443 8.95 -6.00 -17.67
CA GLN A 443 7.61 -5.54 -17.34
C GLN A 443 7.64 -4.17 -16.65
N LEU A 444 8.53 -3.97 -15.67
CA LEU A 444 8.72 -2.68 -15.01
C LEU A 444 9.01 -1.56 -16.01
N LYS A 445 9.76 -1.85 -17.08
CA LYS A 445 10.02 -0.90 -18.16
C LYS A 445 8.76 -0.49 -18.92
N LYS A 446 7.78 -1.40 -19.09
CA LYS A 446 6.47 -1.06 -19.66
C LYS A 446 5.66 -0.21 -18.68
N HIS A 447 5.70 -0.51 -17.38
CA HIS A 447 5.05 0.31 -16.35
C HIS A 447 5.58 1.76 -16.38
N VAL A 448 6.90 1.96 -16.57
CA VAL A 448 7.47 3.30 -16.76
C VAL A 448 6.83 4.00 -17.96
N ALA A 449 6.67 3.29 -19.08
CA ALA A 449 6.07 3.85 -20.30
C ALA A 449 4.58 4.17 -20.09
N GLU A 450 3.84 3.31 -19.42
CA GLU A 450 2.43 3.48 -19.05
C GLU A 450 2.23 4.69 -18.15
N ALA A 451 2.99 4.76 -17.04
CA ALA A 451 2.92 5.83 -16.06
C ALA A 451 3.28 7.20 -16.65
N ALA A 452 4.35 7.25 -17.45
CA ALA A 452 4.82 8.47 -18.08
C ALA A 452 3.82 8.97 -19.16
N ALA A 453 3.26 8.07 -19.98
CA ALA A 453 2.26 8.41 -20.98
C ALA A 453 0.97 8.91 -20.34
N LEU A 454 0.44 8.21 -19.32
CA LEU A 454 -0.76 8.62 -18.60
C LEU A 454 -0.58 9.97 -17.91
N SER A 455 0.59 10.21 -17.31
CA SER A 455 0.93 11.50 -16.69
C SER A 455 0.91 12.65 -17.70
N VAL A 456 1.49 12.45 -18.88
CA VAL A 456 1.51 13.45 -19.97
C VAL A 456 0.12 13.62 -20.57
N GLY A 457 -0.62 12.54 -20.76
CA GLY A 457 -2.00 12.58 -21.24
C GLY A 457 -2.89 13.43 -20.36
N LEU A 458 -2.90 13.17 -19.03
CA LEU A 458 -3.62 13.98 -18.04
C LEU A 458 -3.15 15.45 -18.03
N ALA A 459 -1.83 15.66 -18.08
CA ALA A 459 -1.27 17.01 -18.06
C ALA A 459 -1.63 17.83 -19.31
N ASN A 460 -1.83 17.17 -20.45
CA ASN A 460 -2.09 17.81 -21.75
C ASN A 460 -3.57 17.99 -22.09
N LEU A 461 -4.48 17.38 -21.33
CA LEU A 461 -5.92 17.61 -21.55
C LEU A 461 -6.25 19.12 -21.59
N PRO A 462 -7.10 19.60 -22.52
CA PRO A 462 -7.53 20.99 -22.55
C PRO A 462 -8.15 21.45 -21.23
N GLU A 463 -9.05 20.64 -20.70
CA GLU A 463 -9.65 20.79 -19.36
C GLU A 463 -9.26 19.60 -18.48
N LYS A 464 -9.42 19.73 -17.15
CA LYS A 464 -9.19 18.61 -16.24
C LYS A 464 -10.18 17.48 -16.54
N ILE A 465 -9.77 16.23 -16.31
CA ILE A 465 -10.58 15.04 -16.63
C ILE A 465 -11.92 15.02 -15.88
N GLY A 466 -12.00 15.65 -14.72
CA GLY A 466 -13.22 15.79 -13.94
C GLY A 466 -13.06 16.78 -12.81
N PRO A 467 -14.18 17.18 -12.17
CA PRO A 467 -14.15 18.08 -11.04
C PRO A 467 -13.63 17.36 -9.79
N ARG A 468 -13.12 18.11 -8.82
CA ARG A 468 -12.94 17.63 -7.45
C ARG A 468 -14.32 17.43 -6.81
N LEU A 469 -14.63 16.22 -6.34
CA LEU A 469 -15.93 15.89 -5.74
C LEU A 469 -16.12 16.63 -4.41
N THR A 470 -17.37 16.93 -4.08
CA THR A 470 -17.76 17.40 -2.75
C THR A 470 -17.76 16.25 -1.75
N HIS A 471 -17.76 16.55 -0.46
CA HIS A 471 -17.85 15.56 0.62
C HIS A 471 -19.03 14.58 0.39
N ASP A 472 -20.22 15.10 0.12
CA ASP A 472 -21.42 14.26 -0.10
C ASP A 472 -21.31 13.36 -1.33
N GLN A 473 -20.65 13.84 -2.40
CA GLN A 473 -20.41 13.05 -3.61
C GLN A 473 -19.40 11.91 -3.33
N ILE A 474 -18.36 12.17 -2.54
CA ILE A 474 -17.39 11.15 -2.11
C ILE A 474 -18.11 10.09 -1.26
N GLU A 475 -18.90 10.51 -0.26
CA GLU A 475 -19.68 9.57 0.57
C GLU A 475 -20.66 8.74 -0.28
N GLN A 476 -21.29 9.34 -1.30
CA GLN A 476 -22.15 8.61 -2.22
C GLN A 476 -21.35 7.58 -3.05
N THR A 477 -20.14 7.93 -3.48
CA THR A 477 -19.24 6.99 -4.18
C THR A 477 -18.87 5.81 -3.28
N MET A 478 -18.54 6.06 -2.00
CA MET A 478 -18.28 4.99 -1.02
C MET A 478 -19.47 4.04 -0.84
N ARG A 479 -20.70 4.58 -0.85
CA ARG A 479 -21.92 3.77 -0.79
C ARG A 479 -22.14 2.96 -2.07
N ASP A 480 -21.96 3.58 -3.23
CA ASP A 480 -22.14 2.94 -4.53
C ASP A 480 -21.15 1.80 -4.78
N THR A 481 -19.96 1.87 -4.19
CA THR A 481 -18.89 0.86 -4.28
C THR A 481 -18.89 -0.14 -3.11
N ASN A 482 -19.81 -0.01 -2.14
CA ASN A 482 -19.89 -0.81 -0.92
C ASN A 482 -18.62 -0.77 -0.05
N SER A 483 -17.88 0.35 -0.06
CA SER A 483 -16.58 0.47 0.62
C SER A 483 -16.69 0.89 2.09
N ILE A 484 -17.87 1.30 2.57
CA ILE A 484 -18.04 1.85 3.93
C ILE A 484 -17.68 0.84 5.03
N ASP A 485 -18.06 -0.42 4.89
CA ASP A 485 -17.83 -1.41 5.94
C ASP A 485 -16.34 -1.75 6.09
N MET A 486 -15.59 -1.71 4.99
CA MET A 486 -14.14 -1.81 4.97
C MET A 486 -13.51 -0.60 5.68
N LEU A 487 -13.91 0.62 5.33
CA LEU A 487 -13.41 1.85 5.97
C LEU A 487 -13.68 1.89 7.48
N LYS A 488 -14.78 1.27 7.93
CA LYS A 488 -15.07 1.10 9.37
C LYS A 488 -14.12 0.10 10.03
N ALA A 489 -13.82 -1.00 9.35
CA ALA A 489 -12.91 -2.02 9.86
C ALA A 489 -11.51 -1.44 10.10
N ASP A 490 -11.07 -0.51 9.24
CA ASP A 490 -9.77 0.16 9.31
C ASP A 490 -9.77 1.43 10.19
N GLY A 491 -10.92 1.78 10.82
CA GLY A 491 -11.05 2.99 11.63
C GLY A 491 -11.10 4.30 10.83
N ILE A 492 -10.95 4.27 9.53
CA ILE A 492 -10.93 5.45 8.64
C ILE A 492 -12.30 6.12 8.57
N TRP A 493 -13.38 5.34 8.67
CA TRP A 493 -14.73 5.89 8.63
C TRP A 493 -15.02 6.91 9.73
N ASP A 494 -14.53 6.68 10.94
CA ASP A 494 -14.71 7.60 12.06
C ASP A 494 -13.95 8.91 11.85
N ASP A 495 -12.74 8.84 11.27
CA ASP A 495 -11.95 10.00 10.88
C ASP A 495 -12.60 10.77 9.74
N TRP A 496 -13.21 10.09 8.76
CA TRP A 496 -14.02 10.72 7.71
C TRP A 496 -15.24 11.45 8.27
N VAL A 497 -16.05 10.78 9.10
CA VAL A 497 -17.27 11.36 9.67
C VAL A 497 -16.96 12.56 10.58
N SER A 498 -15.85 12.50 11.31
CA SER A 498 -15.40 13.60 12.20
C SER A 498 -14.74 14.76 11.42
N GLY A 499 -14.42 14.58 10.14
CA GLY A 499 -13.68 15.56 9.32
C GLY A 499 -12.19 15.64 9.62
N LYS A 500 -11.64 14.65 10.33
CA LYS A 500 -10.20 14.54 10.60
C LYS A 500 -9.43 14.11 9.33
N ARG A 501 -10.01 13.25 8.49
CA ARG A 501 -9.41 12.75 7.24
C ARG A 501 -10.36 12.99 6.06
N GLY A 502 -9.81 13.40 4.91
CA GLY A 502 -10.54 13.68 3.68
C GLY A 502 -11.16 15.07 3.60
N ARG A 503 -11.99 15.29 2.59
CA ARG A 503 -12.57 16.59 2.27
C ARG A 503 -13.53 17.06 3.36
N GLU A 504 -13.35 18.30 3.78
CA GLU A 504 -14.27 18.97 4.72
C GLU A 504 -15.68 19.14 4.11
N LYS A 505 -16.71 19.15 4.99
CA LYS A 505 -18.13 19.34 4.63
C LYS A 505 -18.41 20.73 4.11
#